data_6226de1e006f92da7a71d8161db12598
#
_entry.id   6226de1e006f92da7a71d8161db12598
#
_cell.length_a   1.000
_cell.length_b   1.000
_cell.length_c   1.000
_cell.angle_alpha   90.00
_cell.angle_beta   90.00
_cell.angle_gamma   90.00
#
_symmetry.space_group_name_H-M   'P 1'
#
loop_
_entity.id
_entity.type
_entity.pdbx_description
1 polymer ?
#
loop_
_entity_poly.entity_id
_entity_poly.type
_entity_poly.pdbx_seq_one_letter_code
_entity_poly.pdbx_strand_id
1 'polypeptide(L)'
;MNIEFLKNLSNADGIASNEKEVRQAILAELEELPYEKQTDGLGSLIFTKKGKSSKSIMICGHMDEVGFMVRSISNLGLIHLMVVGGVKPIAQHLQKIRITTFDGKKISGVINGEYRDGKTENLYCDIGATTAQEVAELGIEVGNMACYATEFEEFAVKDIYAGKAFDDRLACFVMGELMKRFANAELPLTVHFANTSSEEVGIRGAKTAVQAVDPDIVFVIDVATFSTEFVRDHTNQRQIGQGPILTHFDRTLAANLEMIHYVKETAQSQNISLQLDMFNSGGTDGGEAHKVNEGKPTVVTILPVRYGHCAYSIVNIRDVQQMIDLYESLIKNFTEETYHRMVDFI
;
A
#
# COMPACT_ATOMS: atom_id res chain seq x y z
N MET A 1 -18.78 -1.73 -3.25
CA MET A 1 -17.44 -1.12 -3.46
C MET A 1 -17.51 -0.13 -4.63
N ASN A 2 -16.84 1.01 -4.51
CA ASN A 2 -16.73 2.00 -5.57
C ASN A 2 -15.47 1.73 -6.43
N ILE A 3 -15.61 1.00 -7.53
CA ILE A 3 -14.48 0.64 -8.40
C ILE A 3 -13.83 1.87 -9.06
N GLU A 4 -14.58 2.96 -9.29
CA GLU A 4 -13.98 4.20 -9.81
C GLU A 4 -13.01 4.83 -8.78
N PHE A 5 -13.30 4.72 -7.48
CA PHE A 5 -12.35 5.12 -6.44
C PHE A 5 -11.06 4.30 -6.47
N LEU A 6 -11.16 2.96 -6.60
CA LEU A 6 -9.99 2.11 -6.76
C LEU A 6 -9.16 2.48 -8.00
N LYS A 7 -9.84 2.74 -9.12
CA LYS A 7 -9.20 3.21 -10.36
C LYS A 7 -8.46 4.54 -10.15
N ASN A 8 -9.08 5.50 -9.47
CA ASN A 8 -8.46 6.80 -9.17
C ASN A 8 -7.22 6.64 -8.28
N LEU A 9 -7.27 5.76 -7.28
CA LEU A 9 -6.13 5.41 -6.43
C LEU A 9 -5.00 4.75 -7.23
N SER A 10 -5.32 3.76 -8.07
CA SER A 10 -4.34 3.05 -8.87
C SER A 10 -3.66 3.95 -9.91
N ASN A 11 -4.42 4.84 -10.56
CA ASN A 11 -3.91 5.72 -11.62
C ASN A 11 -3.14 6.95 -11.09
N ALA A 12 -3.34 7.33 -9.83
CA ALA A 12 -2.62 8.44 -9.21
C ALA A 12 -1.12 8.13 -9.11
N ASP A 13 -0.27 9.11 -9.43
CA ASP A 13 1.18 8.97 -9.31
C ASP A 13 1.64 9.40 -7.91
N GLY A 14 2.50 8.57 -7.29
CA GLY A 14 2.98 8.90 -5.95
C GLY A 14 4.04 7.93 -5.47
N ILE A 15 5.32 8.31 -5.61
CA ILE A 15 6.43 7.66 -4.92
C ILE A 15 6.60 8.23 -3.51
N ALA A 16 7.45 7.60 -2.70
CA ALA A 16 7.78 8.07 -1.36
C ALA A 16 8.08 9.59 -1.30
N SER A 17 7.46 10.29 -0.37
CA SER A 17 7.48 11.76 -0.18
C SER A 17 6.83 12.58 -1.31
N ASN A 18 6.21 11.95 -2.30
CA ASN A 18 5.53 12.58 -3.43
C ASN A 18 4.11 12.03 -3.66
N GLU A 19 3.38 11.72 -2.58
CA GLU A 19 2.04 11.09 -2.64
C GLU A 19 0.89 12.11 -2.77
N LYS A 20 1.15 13.32 -3.25
CA LYS A 20 0.15 14.41 -3.31
C LYS A 20 -1.10 14.01 -4.11
N GLU A 21 -0.93 13.39 -5.29
CA GLU A 21 -2.07 12.98 -6.13
C GLU A 21 -2.91 11.90 -5.44
N VAL A 22 -2.26 10.99 -4.72
CA VAL A 22 -2.93 9.93 -3.96
C VAL A 22 -3.75 10.52 -2.82
N ARG A 23 -3.17 11.45 -2.04
CA ARG A 23 -3.91 12.18 -1.01
C ARG A 23 -5.12 12.92 -1.59
N GLN A 24 -4.95 13.54 -2.75
CA GLN A 24 -6.06 14.20 -3.45
C GLN A 24 -7.16 13.23 -3.88
N ALA A 25 -6.81 12.04 -4.40
CA ALA A 25 -7.78 11.02 -4.75
C ALA A 25 -8.54 10.50 -3.52
N ILE A 26 -7.85 10.30 -2.37
CA ILE A 26 -8.46 9.90 -1.10
C ILE A 26 -9.40 11.00 -0.60
N LEU A 27 -8.96 12.25 -0.58
CA LEU A 27 -9.76 13.38 -0.10
C LEU A 27 -10.98 13.62 -1.00
N ALA A 28 -10.84 13.54 -2.32
CA ALA A 28 -11.96 13.70 -3.24
C ALA A 28 -13.10 12.71 -3.00
N GLU A 29 -12.80 11.52 -2.50
CA GLU A 29 -13.79 10.48 -2.20
C GLU A 29 -14.33 10.54 -0.77
N LEU A 30 -13.51 10.97 0.21
CA LEU A 30 -13.77 10.76 1.63
C LEU A 30 -13.88 12.06 2.44
N GLU A 31 -13.61 13.23 1.84
CA GLU A 31 -13.52 14.50 2.57
C GLU A 31 -14.81 14.88 3.30
N GLU A 32 -15.96 14.58 2.70
CA GLU A 32 -17.28 14.90 3.26
C GLU A 32 -17.74 13.95 4.38
N LEU A 33 -17.00 12.86 4.63
CA LEU A 33 -17.34 11.92 5.68
C LEU A 33 -17.05 12.52 7.08
N PRO A 34 -17.82 12.18 8.12
CA PRO A 34 -17.73 12.75 9.46
C PRO A 34 -16.55 12.18 10.26
N TYR A 35 -15.34 12.40 9.79
CA TYR A 35 -14.09 11.99 10.42
C TYR A 35 -13.23 13.22 10.76
N GLU A 36 -12.57 13.19 11.90
CA GLU A 36 -11.47 14.13 12.19
C GLU A 36 -10.31 13.80 11.26
N LYS A 37 -9.69 14.80 10.64
CA LYS A 37 -8.58 14.64 9.67
C LYS A 37 -7.33 15.29 10.20
N GLN A 38 -6.19 14.61 10.07
CA GLN A 38 -4.87 15.16 10.35
C GLN A 38 -3.81 14.53 9.48
N THR A 39 -2.65 15.16 9.40
CA THR A 39 -1.44 14.62 8.78
C THR A 39 -0.31 14.58 9.80
N ASP A 40 0.60 13.64 9.66
CA ASP A 40 1.87 13.64 10.38
C ASP A 40 2.94 14.48 9.64
N GLY A 41 4.14 14.52 10.19
CA GLY A 41 5.27 15.28 9.61
C GLY A 41 5.85 14.70 8.31
N LEU A 42 5.48 13.46 7.93
CA LEU A 42 5.87 12.83 6.67
C LEU A 42 4.76 12.89 5.61
N GLY A 43 3.57 13.36 6.00
CA GLY A 43 2.43 13.52 5.10
C GLY A 43 1.50 12.30 5.04
N SER A 44 1.59 11.37 6.01
CA SER A 44 0.54 10.35 6.20
C SER A 44 -0.80 11.03 6.46
N LEU A 45 -1.88 10.53 5.84
CA LEU A 45 -3.23 11.08 5.98
C LEU A 45 -4.04 10.19 6.91
N ILE A 46 -4.44 10.74 8.07
CA ILE A 46 -5.10 9.99 9.14
C ILE A 46 -6.52 10.51 9.33
N PHE A 47 -7.49 9.60 9.28
CA PHE A 47 -8.89 9.87 9.59
C PHE A 47 -9.27 9.18 10.90
N THR A 48 -9.86 9.93 11.82
CA THR A 48 -10.24 9.42 13.14
C THR A 48 -11.74 9.48 13.34
N LYS A 49 -12.31 8.37 13.77
CA LYS A 49 -13.68 8.31 14.26
C LYS A 49 -13.69 7.85 15.71
N LYS A 50 -14.17 8.73 16.59
CA LYS A 50 -14.28 8.43 18.03
C LYS A 50 -15.36 7.38 18.26
N GLY A 51 -15.08 6.45 19.17
CA GLY A 51 -16.00 5.43 19.65
C GLY A 51 -16.38 5.61 21.12
N LYS A 52 -17.05 4.61 21.66
CA LYS A 52 -17.61 4.66 23.04
C LYS A 52 -16.53 4.38 24.12
N SER A 53 -15.60 3.47 23.83
CA SER A 53 -14.51 3.11 24.76
C SER A 53 -13.37 4.13 24.71
N SER A 54 -12.57 4.19 25.78
CA SER A 54 -11.30 4.91 25.82
C SER A 54 -10.22 4.25 24.96
N LYS A 55 -10.45 3.02 24.51
CA LYS A 55 -9.51 2.27 23.66
C LYS A 55 -9.58 2.71 22.22
N SER A 56 -8.46 2.55 21.53
CA SER A 56 -8.34 2.90 20.11
C SER A 56 -7.54 1.86 19.34
N ILE A 57 -7.92 1.70 18.08
CA ILE A 57 -7.16 0.92 17.11
C ILE A 57 -6.73 1.81 15.95
N MET A 58 -5.60 1.50 15.36
CA MET A 58 -5.19 2.06 14.07
C MET A 58 -5.21 0.95 13.02
N ILE A 59 -5.80 1.24 11.87
CA ILE A 59 -5.69 0.44 10.66
C ILE A 59 -4.85 1.25 9.70
N CYS A 60 -3.76 0.69 9.19
CA CYS A 60 -2.88 1.40 8.27
C CYS A 60 -2.49 0.58 7.05
N GLY A 61 -2.11 1.30 6.00
CA GLY A 61 -1.53 0.84 4.77
C GLY A 61 -0.99 2.04 4.00
N HIS A 62 -0.08 1.83 3.07
CA HIS A 62 0.70 2.93 2.52
C HIS A 62 0.17 3.52 1.21
N MET A 63 0.47 4.81 1.01
CA MET A 63 0.07 5.56 -0.19
C MET A 63 1.12 5.51 -1.30
N ASP A 64 2.39 5.40 -0.95
CA ASP A 64 3.45 5.42 -1.95
C ASP A 64 3.51 4.12 -2.75
N GLU A 65 4.05 4.21 -3.95
CA GLU A 65 4.34 3.10 -4.85
C GLU A 65 5.82 3.07 -5.17
N VAL A 66 6.34 1.92 -5.54
CA VAL A 66 7.68 1.82 -6.15
C VAL A 66 7.74 2.59 -7.45
N GLY A 67 8.86 3.24 -7.73
CA GLY A 67 9.01 4.02 -8.96
C GLY A 67 10.43 4.54 -9.15
N PHE A 68 10.54 5.73 -9.66
CA PHE A 68 11.83 6.29 -10.06
C PHE A 68 11.91 7.78 -9.77
N MET A 69 13.15 8.29 -9.76
CA MET A 69 13.44 9.72 -9.62
C MET A 69 14.50 10.12 -10.62
N VAL A 70 14.34 11.27 -11.26
CA VAL A 70 15.35 11.83 -12.19
C VAL A 70 16.62 12.14 -11.44
N ARG A 71 17.72 11.54 -11.88
CA ARG A 71 19.06 11.73 -11.31
C ARG A 71 19.92 12.70 -12.10
N SER A 72 19.91 12.60 -13.43
CA SER A 72 20.69 13.45 -14.33
C SER A 72 20.13 13.38 -15.76
N ILE A 73 20.55 14.31 -16.60
CA ILE A 73 20.19 14.37 -18.02
C ILE A 73 21.47 14.35 -18.83
N SER A 74 21.56 13.43 -19.78
CA SER A 74 22.72 13.34 -20.68
C SER A 74 22.67 14.36 -21.81
N ASN A 75 23.80 14.66 -22.42
CA ASN A 75 23.87 15.54 -23.60
C ASN A 75 23.07 14.98 -24.81
N LEU A 76 22.76 13.68 -24.80
CA LEU A 76 21.97 13.01 -25.83
C LEU A 76 20.45 13.01 -25.51
N GLY A 77 20.01 13.74 -24.50
CA GLY A 77 18.60 13.82 -24.13
C GLY A 77 18.06 12.61 -23.35
N LEU A 78 18.90 11.66 -22.95
CA LEU A 78 18.48 10.55 -22.09
C LEU A 78 18.40 11.00 -20.62
N ILE A 79 17.31 10.68 -19.97
CA ILE A 79 17.01 11.06 -18.59
C ILE A 79 17.36 9.90 -17.68
N HIS A 80 18.51 9.98 -17.01
CA HIS A 80 18.97 8.93 -16.10
C HIS A 80 18.15 8.93 -14.82
N LEU A 81 17.76 7.74 -14.36
CA LEU A 81 16.87 7.51 -13.24
C LEU A 81 17.55 6.78 -12.09
N MET A 82 17.08 7.05 -10.88
CA MET A 82 17.28 6.20 -9.71
C MET A 82 15.99 5.45 -9.41
N VAL A 83 16.12 4.20 -9.00
CA VAL A 83 15.01 3.41 -8.47
C VAL A 83 14.64 3.93 -7.07
N VAL A 84 13.36 4.08 -6.81
CA VAL A 84 12.77 4.38 -5.50
C VAL A 84 11.90 3.20 -5.09
N GLY A 85 12.23 2.59 -3.95
CA GLY A 85 11.60 1.33 -3.53
C GLY A 85 12.17 0.09 -4.22
N GLY A 86 11.46 -1.03 -4.09
CA GLY A 86 11.91 -2.35 -4.53
C GLY A 86 11.54 -2.74 -5.97
N VAL A 87 11.60 -1.83 -6.94
CA VAL A 87 11.25 -2.15 -8.36
C VAL A 87 12.03 -3.37 -8.86
N LYS A 88 11.33 -4.39 -9.33
CA LYS A 88 11.97 -5.60 -9.87
C LYS A 88 12.76 -5.29 -11.15
N PRO A 89 13.99 -5.85 -11.33
CA PRO A 89 14.81 -5.56 -12.50
C PRO A 89 14.10 -5.83 -13.83
N ILE A 90 13.30 -6.89 -13.93
CA ILE A 90 12.56 -7.19 -15.15
C ILE A 90 11.54 -6.10 -15.53
N ALA A 91 11.03 -5.35 -14.55
CA ALA A 91 10.09 -4.25 -14.77
C ALA A 91 10.77 -2.92 -15.13
N GLN A 92 12.11 -2.88 -15.16
CA GLN A 92 12.90 -1.72 -15.49
C GLN A 92 13.25 -1.63 -17.00
N HIS A 93 12.59 -2.42 -17.84
CA HIS A 93 12.89 -2.49 -19.27
C HIS A 93 11.63 -2.35 -20.11
N LEU A 94 11.69 -1.45 -21.10
CA LEU A 94 10.71 -1.25 -22.16
C LEU A 94 9.26 -1.06 -21.64
N GLN A 95 9.14 -0.50 -20.43
CA GLN A 95 7.85 -0.11 -19.87
C GLN A 95 7.60 1.37 -20.12
N LYS A 96 6.34 1.71 -20.36
CA LYS A 96 5.91 3.11 -20.40
C LYS A 96 5.88 3.68 -18.98
N ILE A 97 6.55 4.80 -18.80
CA ILE A 97 6.50 5.58 -17.57
C ILE A 97 6.09 7.01 -17.89
N ARG A 98 5.77 7.78 -16.85
CA ARG A 98 5.56 9.23 -16.96
C ARG A 98 6.33 9.94 -15.86
N ILE A 99 7.05 10.98 -16.27
CA ILE A 99 7.77 11.89 -15.39
C ILE A 99 6.81 13.02 -15.02
N THR A 100 6.67 13.33 -13.74
CA THR A 100 5.89 14.49 -13.27
C THR A 100 6.87 15.60 -12.88
N THR A 101 6.78 16.73 -13.58
CA THR A 101 7.60 17.92 -13.31
C THR A 101 7.13 18.64 -12.04
N PHE A 102 7.92 19.54 -11.46
CA PHE A 102 7.52 20.28 -10.25
C PHE A 102 6.29 21.17 -10.42
N ASP A 103 5.98 21.60 -11.65
CA ASP A 103 4.74 22.32 -11.99
C ASP A 103 3.55 21.39 -12.30
N GLY A 104 3.74 20.07 -12.20
CA GLY A 104 2.68 19.06 -12.34
C GLY A 104 2.43 18.58 -13.77
N LYS A 105 3.26 18.98 -14.74
CA LYS A 105 3.15 18.47 -16.11
C LYS A 105 3.62 17.02 -16.18
N LYS A 106 2.85 16.16 -16.87
CA LYS A 106 3.18 14.74 -17.05
C LYS A 106 3.75 14.46 -18.43
N ILE A 107 4.96 13.92 -18.49
CA ILE A 107 5.69 13.63 -19.71
C ILE A 107 5.93 12.14 -19.81
N SER A 108 5.37 11.53 -20.87
CA SER A 108 5.53 10.10 -21.12
C SER A 108 6.87 9.77 -21.74
N GLY A 109 7.43 8.64 -21.39
CA GLY A 109 8.62 8.08 -21.98
C GLY A 109 8.69 6.57 -21.78
N VAL A 110 9.75 5.97 -22.29
CA VAL A 110 10.03 4.54 -22.15
C VAL A 110 11.27 4.36 -21.30
N ILE A 111 11.15 3.56 -20.24
CA ILE A 111 12.27 3.18 -19.38
C ILE A 111 13.09 2.06 -20.01
N ASN A 112 14.40 2.15 -19.93
CA ASN A 112 15.32 1.09 -20.34
C ASN A 112 16.67 1.22 -19.61
N GLY A 113 17.54 0.24 -19.79
CA GLY A 113 18.88 0.21 -19.21
C GLY A 113 19.65 -1.00 -19.69
N GLU A 114 20.86 -1.18 -19.18
CA GLU A 114 21.68 -2.35 -19.46
C GLU A 114 21.36 -3.46 -18.45
N TYR A 115 20.88 -4.60 -18.93
CA TYR A 115 20.60 -5.75 -18.07
C TYR A 115 21.84 -6.68 -18.02
N ARG A 116 22.43 -6.82 -16.83
CA ARG A 116 23.57 -7.71 -16.58
C ARG A 116 23.41 -8.40 -15.23
N ASP A 117 23.66 -9.71 -15.21
CA ASP A 117 23.69 -10.52 -13.98
C ASP A 117 22.48 -10.30 -13.03
N GLY A 118 21.28 -10.18 -13.61
CA GLY A 118 20.04 -10.00 -12.84
C GLY A 118 19.80 -8.57 -12.33
N LYS A 119 20.64 -7.60 -12.77
CA LYS A 119 20.53 -6.18 -12.37
C LYS A 119 20.41 -5.30 -13.61
N THR A 120 19.81 -4.14 -13.42
CA THR A 120 19.80 -3.08 -14.43
C THR A 120 20.84 -2.03 -14.07
N GLU A 121 21.73 -1.75 -15.00
CA GLU A 121 22.72 -0.67 -14.93
C GLU A 121 22.34 0.45 -15.89
N ASN A 122 22.82 1.66 -15.65
CA ASN A 122 22.59 2.83 -16.53
C ASN A 122 21.10 3.05 -16.86
N LEU A 123 20.23 2.95 -15.85
CA LEU A 123 18.78 3.11 -16.01
C LEU A 123 18.43 4.52 -16.52
N TYR A 124 17.63 4.62 -17.56
CA TYR A 124 17.19 5.88 -18.15
C TYR A 124 15.76 5.82 -18.68
N CYS A 125 15.16 6.99 -18.83
CA CYS A 125 13.93 7.20 -19.60
C CYS A 125 14.27 7.89 -20.91
N ASP A 126 13.75 7.37 -22.00
CA ASP A 126 13.79 7.96 -23.33
C ASP A 126 12.42 8.58 -23.64
N ILE A 127 12.40 9.88 -23.92
CA ILE A 127 11.21 10.64 -24.32
C ILE A 127 11.27 11.06 -25.81
N GLY A 128 12.28 10.56 -26.55
CA GLY A 128 12.55 10.93 -27.96
C GLY A 128 13.35 12.21 -28.12
N ALA A 129 13.84 12.83 -27.03
CA ALA A 129 14.74 13.98 -27.10
C ALA A 129 16.14 13.57 -27.58
N THR A 130 16.83 14.48 -28.27
CA THR A 130 18.18 14.29 -28.81
C THR A 130 19.23 15.18 -28.15
N THR A 131 18.78 16.11 -27.31
CA THR A 131 19.64 17.05 -26.57
C THR A 131 19.14 17.27 -25.15
N ALA A 132 20.03 17.64 -24.24
CA ALA A 132 19.67 18.05 -22.89
C ALA A 132 18.79 19.31 -22.87
N GLN A 133 18.94 20.18 -23.86
CA GLN A 133 18.15 21.41 -23.97
C GLN A 133 16.67 21.10 -24.23
N GLU A 134 16.36 20.17 -25.14
CA GLU A 134 14.97 19.72 -25.39
C GLU A 134 14.31 19.17 -24.13
N VAL A 135 15.06 18.44 -23.30
CA VAL A 135 14.54 17.91 -22.01
C VAL A 135 14.27 19.05 -21.03
N ALA A 136 15.19 20.02 -20.93
CA ALA A 136 15.04 21.18 -20.03
C ALA A 136 13.86 22.09 -20.44
N GLU A 137 13.60 22.28 -21.74
CA GLU A 137 12.46 23.05 -22.27
C GLU A 137 11.10 22.42 -21.90
N LEU A 138 11.08 21.12 -21.62
CA LEU A 138 9.89 20.43 -21.10
C LEU A 138 9.69 20.62 -19.60
N GLY A 139 10.66 21.19 -18.88
CA GLY A 139 10.62 21.41 -17.43
C GLY A 139 11.06 20.18 -16.63
N ILE A 140 11.73 19.20 -17.24
CA ILE A 140 12.26 18.04 -16.53
C ILE A 140 13.55 18.42 -15.83
N GLU A 141 13.59 18.15 -14.50
CA GLU A 141 14.70 18.50 -13.64
C GLU A 141 15.10 17.32 -12.72
N VAL A 142 16.30 17.38 -12.17
CA VAL A 142 16.72 16.43 -11.12
C VAL A 142 15.77 16.49 -9.93
N GLY A 143 15.34 15.32 -9.46
CA GLY A 143 14.36 15.19 -8.38
C GLY A 143 12.90 15.04 -8.83
N ASN A 144 12.60 15.22 -10.12
CA ASN A 144 11.26 14.90 -10.61
C ASN A 144 10.97 13.40 -10.43
N MET A 145 9.76 13.08 -9.95
CA MET A 145 9.34 11.69 -9.84
C MET A 145 8.95 11.10 -11.20
N ALA A 146 9.08 9.78 -11.31
CA ALA A 146 8.55 9.03 -12.45
C ALA A 146 7.89 7.74 -11.97
N CYS A 147 6.67 7.51 -12.45
CA CYS A 147 5.86 6.35 -12.13
C CYS A 147 5.53 5.56 -13.39
N TYR A 148 5.16 4.30 -13.25
CA TYR A 148 4.60 3.55 -14.35
C TYR A 148 3.35 4.23 -14.90
N ALA A 149 3.18 4.20 -16.23
CA ALA A 149 2.03 4.78 -16.91
C ALA A 149 0.95 3.73 -17.26
N THR A 150 0.90 2.66 -16.47
CA THR A 150 -0.13 1.62 -16.56
C THR A 150 -1.46 2.21 -16.08
N GLU A 151 -2.51 1.96 -16.83
CA GLU A 151 -3.86 2.34 -16.47
C GLU A 151 -4.62 1.16 -15.85
N PHE A 152 -5.52 1.48 -14.93
CA PHE A 152 -6.42 0.50 -14.33
C PHE A 152 -7.41 -0.03 -15.34
N GLU A 153 -7.58 -1.36 -15.40
CA GLU A 153 -8.50 -2.03 -16.31
C GLU A 153 -9.14 -3.28 -15.68
N GLU A 154 -10.34 -3.63 -16.15
CA GLU A 154 -10.98 -4.91 -15.85
C GLU A 154 -10.58 -5.94 -16.91
N PHE A 155 -10.11 -7.12 -16.47
CA PHE A 155 -9.76 -8.20 -17.38
C PHE A 155 -10.99 -9.03 -17.78
N ALA A 156 -10.86 -9.80 -18.86
CA ALA A 156 -11.94 -10.64 -19.37
C ALA A 156 -12.38 -11.77 -18.39
N VAL A 157 -11.53 -12.15 -17.46
CA VAL A 157 -11.89 -13.07 -16.37
C VAL A 157 -12.64 -12.28 -15.32
N LYS A 158 -13.85 -12.74 -14.99
CA LYS A 158 -14.73 -12.09 -14.01
C LYS A 158 -14.02 -11.82 -12.68
N ASP A 159 -14.27 -10.68 -12.11
CA ASP A 159 -13.74 -10.21 -10.82
C ASP A 159 -12.21 -9.97 -10.81
N ILE A 160 -11.55 -9.96 -11.97
CA ILE A 160 -10.12 -9.70 -12.10
C ILE A 160 -9.88 -8.29 -12.62
N TYR A 161 -9.08 -7.55 -11.87
CA TYR A 161 -8.64 -6.21 -12.24
C TYR A 161 -7.12 -6.15 -12.30
N ALA A 162 -6.62 -5.28 -13.16
CA ALA A 162 -5.20 -5.01 -13.31
C ALA A 162 -4.94 -3.49 -13.25
N GLY A 163 -3.78 -3.14 -12.74
CA GLY A 163 -3.36 -1.74 -12.61
C GLY A 163 -1.96 -1.65 -12.03
N LYS A 164 -1.47 -0.43 -11.88
CA LYS A 164 -0.25 -0.17 -11.11
C LYS A 164 -0.57 0.06 -9.63
N ALA A 165 0.44 0.04 -8.79
CA ALA A 165 0.36 0.50 -7.41
C ALA A 165 -0.73 -0.17 -6.55
N PHE A 166 -1.14 -1.42 -6.85
CA PHE A 166 -2.00 -2.17 -5.94
C PHE A 166 -1.31 -2.40 -4.60
N ASP A 167 -0.02 -2.42 -4.60
CA ASP A 167 0.89 -2.21 -3.49
C ASP A 167 1.07 -0.69 -3.25
N ASP A 168 0.48 -0.04 -2.24
CA ASP A 168 -0.56 -0.63 -1.37
C ASP A 168 -1.84 0.21 -1.43
N ARG A 169 -2.21 0.67 -2.66
CA ARG A 169 -3.47 1.42 -2.86
C ARG A 169 -4.70 0.57 -2.57
N LEU A 170 -4.55 -0.78 -2.52
CA LEU A 170 -5.62 -1.67 -2.10
C LEU A 170 -5.97 -1.47 -0.63
N ALA A 171 -4.99 -1.30 0.28
CA ALA A 171 -5.27 -0.96 1.67
C ALA A 171 -5.94 0.41 1.79
N CYS A 172 -5.47 1.42 1.05
CA CYS A 172 -6.11 2.73 1.01
C CYS A 172 -7.59 2.61 0.57
N PHE A 173 -7.86 1.77 -0.42
CA PHE A 173 -9.21 1.49 -0.89
C PHE A 173 -10.06 0.76 0.16
N VAL A 174 -9.53 -0.29 0.80
CA VAL A 174 -10.22 -1.03 1.88
C VAL A 174 -10.58 -0.08 3.02
N MET A 175 -9.66 0.75 3.47
CA MET A 175 -9.90 1.75 4.52
C MET A 175 -10.98 2.74 4.11
N GLY A 176 -10.95 3.25 2.87
CA GLY A 176 -11.97 4.16 2.36
C GLY A 176 -13.38 3.54 2.32
N GLU A 177 -13.51 2.29 1.88
CA GLU A 177 -14.79 1.56 1.89
C GLU A 177 -15.29 1.29 3.32
N LEU A 178 -14.40 0.97 4.27
CA LEU A 178 -14.73 0.85 5.69
C LEU A 178 -15.23 2.18 6.26
N MET A 179 -14.55 3.28 5.96
CA MET A 179 -14.95 4.62 6.40
C MET A 179 -16.37 4.97 5.91
N LYS A 180 -16.73 4.64 4.67
CA LYS A 180 -18.09 4.82 4.16
C LYS A 180 -19.11 3.99 4.92
N ARG A 181 -18.81 2.70 5.20
CA ARG A 181 -19.69 1.82 5.98
C ARG A 181 -19.92 2.32 7.41
N PHE A 182 -18.89 2.92 8.01
CA PHE A 182 -18.95 3.43 9.38
C PHE A 182 -19.33 4.91 9.48
N ALA A 183 -19.57 5.62 8.39
CA ALA A 183 -19.82 7.07 8.42
C ALA A 183 -20.86 7.49 9.46
N ASN A 184 -21.99 6.78 9.51
CA ASN A 184 -23.11 7.05 10.42
C ASN A 184 -23.22 6.03 11.58
N ALA A 185 -22.28 5.11 11.73
CA ALA A 185 -22.32 4.09 12.77
C ALA A 185 -21.70 4.61 14.07
N GLU A 186 -22.24 4.18 15.21
CA GLU A 186 -21.56 4.26 16.50
C GLU A 186 -20.54 3.12 16.60
N LEU A 187 -19.30 3.43 16.94
CA LEU A 187 -18.23 2.43 17.07
C LEU A 187 -18.00 2.07 18.54
N PRO A 188 -17.62 0.81 18.84
CA PRO A 188 -17.31 0.38 20.20
C PRO A 188 -16.06 1.06 20.77
N LEU A 189 -15.10 1.42 19.90
CA LEU A 189 -13.83 2.05 20.24
C LEU A 189 -13.47 3.10 19.18
N THR A 190 -12.48 3.93 19.48
CA THR A 190 -11.93 4.88 18.50
C THR A 190 -11.16 4.14 17.41
N VAL A 191 -11.39 4.52 16.14
CA VAL A 191 -10.68 3.94 15.00
C VAL A 191 -9.95 5.04 14.24
N HIS A 192 -8.66 4.81 14.01
CA HIS A 192 -7.81 5.63 13.15
C HIS A 192 -7.55 4.87 11.85
N PHE A 193 -7.88 5.46 10.72
CA PHE A 193 -7.53 4.97 9.39
C PHE A 193 -6.35 5.79 8.88
N ALA A 194 -5.17 5.18 8.82
CA ALA A 194 -3.92 5.86 8.49
C ALA A 194 -3.39 5.42 7.13
N ASN A 195 -3.55 6.29 6.12
CA ASN A 195 -2.88 6.12 4.84
C ASN A 195 -1.45 6.66 5.00
N THR A 196 -0.49 5.77 5.16
CA THR A 196 0.89 6.09 5.52
C THR A 196 1.72 6.54 4.33
N SER A 197 2.80 7.27 4.59
CA SER A 197 3.74 7.78 3.59
C SER A 197 5.07 7.04 3.68
N SER A 198 5.75 6.88 2.52
CA SER A 198 7.16 6.46 2.48
C SER A 198 7.44 5.07 3.08
N GLU A 199 6.55 4.12 2.87
CA GLU A 199 6.75 2.72 3.27
C GLU A 199 7.86 2.07 2.44
N GLU A 200 7.82 2.19 1.13
CA GLU A 200 8.68 1.54 0.14
C GLU A 200 10.18 1.85 0.27
N VAL A 201 10.51 2.88 1.03
CA VAL A 201 11.89 3.31 1.28
C VAL A 201 12.33 3.09 2.73
N GLY A 202 11.67 2.20 3.44
CA GLY A 202 12.06 1.77 4.79
C GLY A 202 11.00 1.97 5.86
N ILE A 203 9.72 1.74 5.56
CA ILE A 203 8.60 1.62 6.53
C ILE A 203 8.50 2.86 7.44
N ARG A 204 8.50 4.07 6.84
CA ARG A 204 8.72 5.30 7.64
C ARG A 204 7.45 5.88 8.24
N GLY A 205 6.37 5.95 7.44
CA GLY A 205 5.14 6.66 7.80
C GLY A 205 4.35 5.99 8.92
N ALA A 206 4.38 4.67 9.02
CA ALA A 206 3.68 3.97 10.08
C ALA A 206 4.15 4.38 11.48
N LYS A 207 5.45 4.55 11.66
CA LYS A 207 6.02 5.02 12.93
C LYS A 207 5.48 6.40 13.31
N THR A 208 5.52 7.35 12.38
CA THR A 208 5.08 8.73 12.64
C THR A 208 3.56 8.83 12.79
N ALA A 209 2.80 8.03 12.05
CA ALA A 209 1.36 7.93 12.20
C ALA A 209 0.96 7.38 13.58
N VAL A 210 1.61 6.30 14.05
CA VAL A 210 1.38 5.77 15.41
C VAL A 210 1.74 6.81 16.48
N GLN A 211 2.85 7.53 16.32
CA GLN A 211 3.20 8.61 17.26
C GLN A 211 2.18 9.75 17.27
N ALA A 212 1.55 10.05 16.14
CA ALA A 212 0.60 11.14 16.02
C ALA A 212 -0.75 10.86 16.72
N VAL A 213 -1.21 9.61 16.77
CA VAL A 213 -2.51 9.23 17.34
C VAL A 213 -2.43 8.30 18.53
N ASP A 214 -1.27 7.71 18.81
CA ASP A 214 -0.98 6.81 19.92
C ASP A 214 -2.05 5.73 20.15
N PRO A 215 -2.34 4.88 19.16
CA PRO A 215 -3.37 3.86 19.29
C PRO A 215 -2.93 2.78 20.29
N ASP A 216 -3.91 2.10 20.91
CA ASP A 216 -3.62 0.95 21.78
C ASP A 216 -3.16 -0.27 20.99
N ILE A 217 -3.69 -0.49 19.77
CA ILE A 217 -3.44 -1.66 18.91
C ILE A 217 -3.33 -1.22 17.44
N VAL A 218 -2.51 -1.93 16.65
CA VAL A 218 -2.33 -1.64 15.23
C VAL A 218 -2.67 -2.86 14.37
N PHE A 219 -3.51 -2.65 13.38
CA PHE A 219 -3.76 -3.55 12.28
C PHE A 219 -3.14 -3.00 11.01
N VAL A 220 -2.41 -3.82 10.29
CA VAL A 220 -1.79 -3.42 9.01
C VAL A 220 -2.46 -4.20 7.89
N ILE A 221 -2.82 -3.50 6.83
CA ILE A 221 -3.22 -4.09 5.56
C ILE A 221 -2.09 -3.79 4.58
N ASP A 222 -1.69 -4.80 3.83
CA ASP A 222 -0.65 -4.70 2.82
C ASP A 222 -0.97 -5.67 1.68
N VAL A 223 -0.10 -5.81 0.69
CA VAL A 223 -0.22 -6.81 -0.35
C VAL A 223 0.97 -7.76 -0.35
N ALA A 224 0.77 -8.97 -0.82
CA ALA A 224 1.89 -9.88 -1.07
C ALA A 224 1.91 -10.34 -2.50
N THR A 225 3.10 -10.29 -3.06
CA THR A 225 3.36 -10.77 -4.41
C THR A 225 3.93 -12.17 -4.36
N PHE A 226 3.75 -12.91 -5.44
CA PHE A 226 4.31 -14.25 -5.58
C PHE A 226 5.63 -14.20 -6.35
N SER A 227 6.61 -14.96 -5.88
CA SER A 227 7.85 -15.14 -6.64
C SER A 227 7.65 -16.01 -7.89
N THR A 228 6.69 -16.95 -7.83
CA THR A 228 6.34 -17.85 -8.92
C THR A 228 4.85 -18.19 -8.88
N GLU A 229 4.09 -17.68 -9.83
CA GLU A 229 2.64 -17.93 -9.93
C GLU A 229 2.32 -19.35 -10.45
N PHE A 230 3.32 -20.04 -11.01
CA PHE A 230 3.15 -21.32 -11.66
C PHE A 230 3.42 -22.53 -10.76
N VAL A 231 4.05 -22.31 -9.60
CA VAL A 231 4.39 -23.37 -8.65
C VAL A 231 3.60 -23.20 -7.37
N ARG A 232 2.86 -24.24 -7.01
CA ARG A 232 2.19 -24.38 -5.72
C ARG A 232 2.82 -25.55 -4.99
N ASP A 233 3.44 -25.26 -3.85
CA ASP A 233 4.03 -26.29 -2.99
C ASP A 233 3.94 -25.83 -1.53
N HIS A 234 4.59 -26.53 -0.63
CA HIS A 234 4.59 -26.23 0.81
C HIS A 234 5.23 -24.88 1.16
N THR A 235 5.95 -24.26 0.23
CA THR A 235 6.61 -22.95 0.44
C THR A 235 5.86 -21.77 -0.21
N ASN A 236 4.86 -22.05 -1.06
CA ASN A 236 4.09 -21.03 -1.77
C ASN A 236 2.62 -21.46 -1.91
N GLN A 237 1.83 -21.16 -0.90
CA GLN A 237 0.40 -21.49 -0.83
C GLN A 237 -0.53 -20.35 -1.24
N ARG A 238 -0.01 -19.13 -1.40
CA ARG A 238 -0.78 -17.92 -1.70
C ARG A 238 -1.49 -18.03 -3.04
N GLN A 239 -2.73 -17.56 -3.10
CA GLN A 239 -3.52 -17.58 -4.33
C GLN A 239 -4.53 -16.43 -4.35
N ILE A 240 -4.62 -15.72 -5.49
CA ILE A 240 -5.72 -14.76 -5.73
C ILE A 240 -7.05 -15.52 -5.84
N GLY A 241 -8.14 -14.93 -5.34
CA GLY A 241 -9.47 -15.55 -5.34
C GLY A 241 -9.71 -16.56 -4.22
N GLN A 242 -8.79 -16.70 -3.26
CA GLN A 242 -8.91 -17.58 -2.09
C GLN A 242 -9.03 -16.81 -0.77
N GLY A 243 -9.28 -15.51 -0.83
CA GLY A 243 -9.45 -14.64 0.32
C GLY A 243 -8.17 -13.99 0.82
N PRO A 244 -8.30 -13.10 1.83
CA PRO A 244 -7.18 -12.45 2.46
C PRO A 244 -6.23 -13.44 3.13
N ILE A 245 -5.01 -12.98 3.38
CA ILE A 245 -3.93 -13.74 4.01
C ILE A 245 -3.68 -13.16 5.40
N LEU A 246 -3.61 -13.99 6.43
CA LEU A 246 -3.14 -13.62 7.76
C LEU A 246 -1.66 -13.97 7.88
N THR A 247 -0.82 -12.98 8.15
CA THR A 247 0.62 -13.12 8.26
C THR A 247 1.03 -13.34 9.70
N HIS A 248 1.65 -14.50 9.98
CA HIS A 248 2.15 -14.83 11.32
C HIS A 248 3.51 -14.19 11.60
N PHE A 249 4.30 -14.02 10.55
CA PHE A 249 5.67 -13.51 10.63
C PHE A 249 6.08 -12.89 9.29
N ASP A 250 6.67 -11.70 9.34
CA ASP A 250 7.50 -11.14 8.28
C ASP A 250 8.90 -10.81 8.82
N ARG A 251 9.83 -10.39 7.97
CA ARG A 251 11.21 -10.11 8.39
C ARG A 251 11.30 -9.06 9.51
N THR A 252 10.31 -8.21 9.65
CA THR A 252 10.32 -7.03 10.54
C THR A 252 9.39 -7.18 11.73
N LEU A 253 8.43 -8.12 11.67
CA LEU A 253 7.39 -8.31 12.67
C LEU A 253 7.11 -9.79 12.94
N ALA A 254 7.09 -10.18 14.21
CA ALA A 254 6.37 -11.36 14.70
C ALA A 254 5.04 -10.87 15.28
N ALA A 255 3.92 -11.28 14.66
CA ALA A 255 2.61 -10.80 15.04
C ALA A 255 2.21 -11.22 16.46
N ASN A 256 1.43 -10.36 17.14
CA ASN A 256 0.86 -10.69 18.44
C ASN A 256 -0.07 -11.92 18.33
N LEU A 257 0.15 -12.93 19.17
CA LEU A 257 -0.53 -14.22 19.07
C LEU A 257 -2.05 -14.10 19.28
N GLU A 258 -2.48 -13.30 20.25
CA GLU A 258 -3.91 -13.13 20.51
C GLU A 258 -4.63 -12.34 19.43
N MET A 259 -3.93 -11.41 18.75
CA MET A 259 -4.47 -10.77 17.54
C MET A 259 -4.60 -11.77 16.38
N ILE A 260 -3.66 -12.70 16.22
CA ILE A 260 -3.77 -13.81 15.25
C ILE A 260 -5.02 -14.65 15.53
N HIS A 261 -5.24 -15.01 16.81
CA HIS A 261 -6.43 -15.77 17.22
C HIS A 261 -7.71 -14.98 16.92
N TYR A 262 -7.76 -13.70 17.31
CA TYR A 262 -8.92 -12.84 17.08
C TYR A 262 -9.30 -12.71 15.60
N VAL A 263 -8.32 -12.53 14.72
CA VAL A 263 -8.55 -12.47 13.27
C VAL A 263 -9.09 -13.82 12.76
N LYS A 264 -8.52 -14.96 13.18
CA LYS A 264 -8.98 -16.29 12.79
C LYS A 264 -10.41 -16.57 13.27
N GLU A 265 -10.71 -16.30 14.52
CA GLU A 265 -12.05 -16.47 15.12
C GLU A 265 -13.09 -15.62 14.37
N THR A 266 -12.74 -14.37 14.08
CA THR A 266 -13.60 -13.46 13.32
C THR A 266 -13.85 -13.96 11.90
N ALA A 267 -12.81 -14.33 11.17
CA ALA A 267 -12.93 -14.86 9.80
C ALA A 267 -13.81 -16.12 9.78
N GLN A 268 -13.60 -17.03 10.71
CA GLN A 268 -14.41 -18.26 10.84
C GLN A 268 -15.88 -17.95 11.12
N SER A 269 -16.17 -17.01 12.03
CA SER A 269 -17.56 -16.62 12.38
C SER A 269 -18.31 -15.99 11.22
N GLN A 270 -17.61 -15.36 10.30
CA GLN A 270 -18.15 -14.70 9.11
C GLN A 270 -18.09 -15.57 7.84
N ASN A 271 -17.62 -16.81 7.93
CA ASN A 271 -17.36 -17.69 6.78
C ASN A 271 -16.45 -17.07 5.73
N ILE A 272 -15.49 -16.25 6.16
CA ILE A 272 -14.49 -15.64 5.30
C ILE A 272 -13.34 -16.63 5.12
N SER A 273 -13.00 -16.93 3.87
CA SER A 273 -11.81 -17.72 3.55
C SER A 273 -10.56 -16.94 3.96
N LEU A 274 -9.71 -17.55 4.77
CA LEU A 274 -8.48 -16.94 5.26
C LEU A 274 -7.29 -17.84 4.94
N GLN A 275 -6.36 -17.33 4.15
CA GLN A 275 -5.09 -17.98 3.90
C GLN A 275 -4.12 -17.67 5.05
N LEU A 276 -3.18 -18.57 5.34
CA LEU A 276 -2.17 -18.38 6.38
C LEU A 276 -0.79 -18.36 5.76
N ASP A 277 0.05 -17.42 6.18
CA ASP A 277 1.38 -17.27 5.60
C ASP A 277 2.43 -16.72 6.58
N MET A 278 3.67 -16.84 6.15
CA MET A 278 4.83 -16.19 6.74
C MET A 278 5.93 -16.04 5.67
N PHE A 279 6.76 -15.03 5.79
CA PHE A 279 7.88 -14.80 4.86
C PHE A 279 9.06 -14.14 5.58
N ASN A 280 10.26 -14.39 5.07
CA ASN A 280 11.51 -13.90 5.67
C ASN A 280 12.22 -12.84 4.80
N SER A 281 11.51 -12.30 3.81
CA SER A 281 12.02 -11.26 2.92
C SER A 281 11.00 -10.11 2.83
N GLY A 282 11.46 -8.88 2.97
CA GLY A 282 10.58 -7.73 3.04
C GLY A 282 9.98 -7.50 4.44
N GLY A 283 9.24 -6.44 4.57
CA GLY A 283 8.54 -6.03 5.78
C GLY A 283 7.30 -5.27 5.38
N THR A 284 6.54 -4.82 6.35
CA THR A 284 5.33 -4.04 6.23
C THR A 284 5.34 -2.88 7.23
N ASP A 285 4.39 -1.98 7.15
CA ASP A 285 4.17 -0.91 8.14
C ASP A 285 4.18 -1.42 9.59
N GLY A 286 3.82 -2.69 9.82
CA GLY A 286 3.87 -3.33 11.12
C GLY A 286 5.26 -3.36 11.75
N GLY A 287 6.30 -3.44 10.92
CA GLY A 287 7.69 -3.51 11.37
C GLY A 287 8.20 -2.28 12.13
N GLU A 288 7.65 -1.10 11.87
CA GLU A 288 7.97 0.12 12.62
C GLU A 288 6.83 0.54 13.58
N ALA A 289 5.56 0.27 13.21
CA ALA A 289 4.42 0.59 14.07
C ALA A 289 4.50 -0.09 15.45
N HIS A 290 4.85 -1.40 15.50
CA HIS A 290 4.85 -2.15 16.75
C HIS A 290 5.94 -1.73 17.75
N LYS A 291 6.96 -0.97 17.32
CA LYS A 291 8.08 -0.54 18.16
C LYS A 291 7.86 0.83 18.83
N VAL A 292 6.76 1.50 18.53
CA VAL A 292 6.52 2.86 19.01
C VAL A 292 6.16 2.84 20.51
N ASN A 293 6.75 3.80 21.26
CA ASN A 293 6.59 3.94 22.70
C ASN A 293 6.96 2.65 23.46
N GLU A 294 6.05 2.09 24.24
CA GLU A 294 6.25 0.86 25.03
C GLU A 294 5.98 -0.41 24.19
N GLY A 295 5.76 -0.25 22.89
CA GLY A 295 5.35 -1.30 21.97
C GLY A 295 3.83 -1.32 21.77
N LYS A 296 3.40 -1.73 20.57
CA LYS A 296 1.98 -1.86 20.20
C LYS A 296 1.69 -3.27 19.73
N PRO A 297 0.72 -3.99 20.31
CA PRO A 297 0.24 -5.23 19.72
C PRO A 297 -0.12 -4.99 18.25
N THR A 298 0.44 -5.79 17.36
CA THR A 298 0.31 -5.57 15.92
C THR A 298 0.10 -6.88 15.18
N VAL A 299 -0.76 -6.87 14.18
CA VAL A 299 -0.96 -7.97 13.23
C VAL A 299 -1.05 -7.42 11.81
N VAL A 300 -0.58 -8.21 10.84
CA VAL A 300 -0.62 -7.91 9.41
C VAL A 300 -1.57 -8.85 8.71
N THR A 301 -2.45 -8.29 7.90
CA THR A 301 -3.25 -9.00 6.91
C THR A 301 -2.90 -8.52 5.52
N ILE A 302 -2.91 -9.42 4.56
CA ILE A 302 -2.37 -9.18 3.23
C ILE A 302 -3.41 -9.53 2.17
N LEU A 303 -3.51 -8.70 1.14
CA LEU A 303 -4.24 -9.02 -0.08
C LEU A 303 -3.30 -9.72 -1.08
N PRO A 304 -3.68 -10.91 -1.57
CA PRO A 304 -2.89 -11.59 -2.59
C PRO A 304 -2.98 -10.85 -3.93
N VAL A 305 -1.82 -10.52 -4.51
CA VAL A 305 -1.72 -9.94 -5.85
C VAL A 305 -0.68 -10.68 -6.67
N ARG A 306 -0.78 -10.62 -8.00
CA ARG A 306 0.29 -11.03 -8.92
C ARG A 306 1.10 -9.81 -9.35
N TYR A 307 2.38 -10.01 -9.61
CA TYR A 307 3.29 -9.02 -10.20
C TYR A 307 3.47 -7.72 -9.42
N GLY A 308 3.45 -7.76 -8.09
CA GLY A 308 3.79 -6.58 -7.28
C GLY A 308 5.23 -6.10 -7.50
N HIS A 309 5.48 -4.82 -7.24
CA HIS A 309 6.74 -4.11 -7.54
C HIS A 309 7.09 -4.11 -9.03
N CYS A 310 6.08 -4.14 -9.90
CA CYS A 310 6.19 -4.12 -11.36
C CYS A 310 5.25 -3.08 -11.96
N ALA A 311 5.30 -2.94 -13.30
CA ALA A 311 4.41 -2.03 -14.02
C ALA A 311 2.93 -2.40 -13.89
N TYR A 312 2.64 -3.68 -13.72
CA TYR A 312 1.29 -4.22 -13.53
C TYR A 312 1.20 -5.03 -12.26
N SER A 313 0.06 -4.95 -11.59
CA SER A 313 -0.42 -5.92 -10.61
C SER A 313 -1.79 -6.44 -11.01
N ILE A 314 -2.15 -7.65 -10.58
CA ILE A 314 -3.45 -8.27 -10.83
C ILE A 314 -4.05 -8.68 -9.50
N VAL A 315 -5.32 -8.35 -9.27
CA VAL A 315 -6.07 -8.70 -8.06
C VAL A 315 -7.40 -9.37 -8.41
N ASN A 316 -7.89 -10.23 -7.54
CA ASN A 316 -9.29 -10.64 -7.54
C ASN A 316 -10.07 -9.76 -6.55
N ILE A 317 -11.04 -9.00 -7.06
CA ILE A 317 -11.79 -8.03 -6.24
C ILE A 317 -12.62 -8.69 -5.13
N ARG A 318 -12.89 -9.98 -5.21
CA ARG A 318 -13.56 -10.72 -4.12
C ARG A 318 -12.68 -10.85 -2.88
N ASP A 319 -11.36 -10.95 -3.04
CA ASP A 319 -10.44 -10.98 -1.90
C ASP A 319 -10.46 -9.62 -1.18
N VAL A 320 -10.55 -8.54 -1.94
CA VAL A 320 -10.71 -7.18 -1.39
C VAL A 320 -12.03 -7.02 -0.65
N GLN A 321 -13.14 -7.53 -1.23
CA GLN A 321 -14.43 -7.51 -0.55
C GLN A 321 -14.40 -8.30 0.76
N GLN A 322 -13.76 -9.47 0.77
CA GLN A 322 -13.62 -10.28 1.98
C GLN A 322 -12.73 -9.60 3.04
N MET A 323 -11.69 -8.87 2.63
CA MET A 323 -10.89 -8.05 3.55
C MET A 323 -11.73 -6.95 4.20
N ILE A 324 -12.55 -6.24 3.41
CA ILE A 324 -13.46 -5.21 3.94
C ILE A 324 -14.44 -5.84 4.95
N ASP A 325 -15.05 -6.97 4.63
CA ASP A 325 -16.02 -7.65 5.49
C ASP A 325 -15.37 -8.18 6.78
N LEU A 326 -14.12 -8.67 6.69
CA LEU A 326 -13.32 -9.08 7.83
C LEU A 326 -13.07 -7.91 8.79
N TYR A 327 -12.55 -6.79 8.27
CA TYR A 327 -12.26 -5.61 9.09
C TYR A 327 -13.51 -4.94 9.65
N GLU A 328 -14.60 -4.92 8.90
CA GLU A 328 -15.90 -4.48 9.45
C GLU A 328 -16.28 -5.29 10.68
N SER A 329 -16.11 -6.61 10.63
CA SER A 329 -16.44 -7.51 11.75
C SER A 329 -15.44 -7.38 12.90
N LEU A 330 -14.13 -7.25 12.62
CA LEU A 330 -13.10 -7.00 13.63
C LEU A 330 -13.39 -5.73 14.43
N ILE A 331 -13.78 -4.64 13.76
CA ILE A 331 -14.09 -3.37 14.42
C ILE A 331 -15.36 -3.47 15.25
N LYS A 332 -16.45 -4.02 14.67
CA LYS A 332 -17.76 -4.11 15.34
C LYS A 332 -17.75 -4.99 16.58
N ASN A 333 -16.97 -6.06 16.57
CA ASN A 333 -16.94 -7.06 17.63
C ASN A 333 -15.79 -6.85 18.64
N PHE A 334 -15.01 -5.77 18.49
CA PHE A 334 -13.93 -5.48 19.42
C PHE A 334 -14.45 -5.05 20.79
N THR A 335 -13.97 -5.71 21.86
CA THR A 335 -14.34 -5.45 23.23
C THR A 335 -13.13 -5.12 24.11
N GLU A 336 -13.35 -4.61 25.32
CA GLU A 336 -12.28 -4.41 26.29
C GLU A 336 -11.65 -5.76 26.70
N GLU A 337 -12.42 -6.85 26.78
CA GLU A 337 -11.91 -8.19 27.02
C GLU A 337 -10.97 -8.64 25.91
N THR A 338 -11.35 -8.37 24.64
CA THR A 338 -10.47 -8.62 23.48
C THR A 338 -9.16 -7.86 23.60
N TYR A 339 -9.21 -6.59 24.02
CA TYR A 339 -8.00 -5.80 24.26
C TYR A 339 -7.13 -6.41 25.35
N HIS A 340 -7.71 -6.78 26.51
CA HIS A 340 -6.96 -7.33 27.62
C HIS A 340 -6.25 -8.64 27.26
N ARG A 341 -6.88 -9.51 26.49
CA ARG A 341 -6.23 -10.73 25.97
C ARG A 341 -4.98 -10.40 25.15
N MET A 342 -4.99 -9.33 24.37
CA MET A 342 -3.87 -8.97 23.48
C MET A 342 -2.67 -8.35 24.22
N VAL A 343 -2.88 -7.82 25.42
CA VAL A 343 -1.85 -7.18 26.24
C VAL A 343 -1.50 -7.95 27.53
N ASP A 344 -2.15 -9.06 27.78
CA ASP A 344 -1.86 -9.94 28.90
C ASP A 344 -0.75 -10.93 28.50
N PHE A 345 0.45 -10.68 28.99
CA PHE A 345 1.63 -11.50 28.70
C PHE A 345 2.05 -12.36 29.90
N ILE A 346 1.26 -12.39 30.98
CA ILE A 346 1.61 -13.07 32.23
C ILE A 346 0.57 -14.15 32.59
#